data_86d7c946da22686b7d1645113f79cd78
#
_entry.id   86d7c946da22686b7d1645113f79cd78
#
_cell.length_a   1.000
_cell.length_b   1.000
_cell.length_c   1.000
_cell.angle_alpha   90.00
_cell.angle_beta   90.00
_cell.angle_gamma   90.00
#
_symmetry.space_group_name_H-M   'P 1'
#
loop_
_entity.id
_entity.type
_entity.pdbx_description
1 polymer ?
#
loop_
_entity_poly.entity_id
_entity_poly.type
_entity_poly.pdbx_seq_one_letter_code
_entity_poly.pdbx_strand_id
1 'polypeptide(L)'
;MGQCKVLFGIIMGPHIANIFNPRSWVHPPFNVDNITLEVMRITLTTGLFAIGVELPHSNMYDHAKSLLIMIVPTMAIGWLIVSALIKALFPSLNFLPCLAVASCLMPADPIISAAIVAGHFVRMNVPVNLRQLISAESAANDGLAYPFLTFAIYLTVDKTVQEGIKDWVLVGILCVCSQFEE
;
A
#
# COMPACT_ATOMS: atom_id res chain seq x y z
N MET A 1 15.08 -10.34 10.47
CA MET A 1 14.83 -9.16 11.31
C MET A 1 13.34 -8.82 11.49
N GLY A 2 12.47 -8.99 10.49
CA GLY A 2 11.03 -8.69 10.62
C GLY A 2 10.30 -9.51 11.67
N GLN A 3 10.57 -10.81 11.75
CA GLN A 3 9.90 -11.72 12.68
C GLN A 3 10.13 -11.37 14.17
N CYS A 4 11.33 -10.87 14.52
CA CYS A 4 11.59 -10.44 15.89
C CYS A 4 10.79 -9.19 16.28
N LYS A 5 10.51 -8.29 15.34
CA LYS A 5 9.69 -7.10 15.59
C LYS A 5 8.23 -7.46 15.85
N VAL A 6 7.69 -8.44 15.11
CA VAL A 6 6.33 -8.93 15.30
C VAL A 6 6.18 -9.61 16.65
N LEU A 7 7.11 -10.52 17.00
CA LEU A 7 7.12 -11.17 18.31
C LEU A 7 7.23 -10.15 19.45
N PHE A 8 8.11 -9.17 19.32
CA PHE A 8 8.24 -8.09 20.29
C PHE A 8 6.92 -7.30 20.43
N GLY A 9 6.27 -6.96 19.31
CA GLY A 9 4.97 -6.29 19.31
C GLY A 9 3.88 -7.10 20.02
N ILE A 10 3.85 -8.41 19.81
CA ILE A 10 2.88 -9.31 20.47
C ILE A 10 3.14 -9.36 21.98
N ILE A 11 4.41 -9.51 22.38
CA ILE A 11 4.79 -9.58 23.82
C ILE A 11 4.45 -8.28 24.53
N MET A 12 4.77 -7.13 23.92
CA MET A 12 4.53 -5.81 24.53
C MET A 12 3.07 -5.35 24.40
N GLY A 13 2.27 -6.04 23.61
CA GLY A 13 0.88 -5.71 23.34
C GLY A 13 -0.06 -5.93 24.51
N PRO A 14 -1.35 -5.58 24.37
CA PRO A 14 -2.34 -5.57 25.45
C PRO A 14 -2.65 -6.95 26.03
N HIS A 15 -2.33 -8.02 25.30
CA HIS A 15 -2.67 -9.39 25.69
C HIS A 15 -1.61 -10.05 26.58
N ILE A 16 -0.35 -9.60 26.59
CA ILE A 16 0.73 -10.23 27.36
C ILE A 16 1.28 -9.27 28.40
N ALA A 17 2.08 -8.30 27.99
CA ALA A 17 2.72 -7.36 28.93
C ALA A 17 1.87 -6.11 29.25
N ASN A 18 0.87 -5.81 28.42
CA ASN A 18 -0.01 -4.65 28.54
C ASN A 18 0.72 -3.29 28.65
N ILE A 19 1.95 -3.21 28.11
CA ILE A 19 2.75 -1.98 28.13
C ILE A 19 2.30 -1.06 27.00
N PHE A 20 2.10 -1.63 25.78
CA PHE A 20 1.56 -0.92 24.63
C PHE A 20 0.07 -1.21 24.49
N ASN A 21 -0.74 -0.44 25.20
CA ASN A 21 -2.20 -0.49 25.10
C ASN A 21 -2.76 0.90 24.77
N PRO A 22 -2.81 1.27 23.47
CA PRO A 22 -3.28 2.60 23.05
C PRO A 22 -4.68 2.94 23.53
N ARG A 23 -5.52 1.91 23.75
CA ARG A 23 -6.89 2.10 24.25
C ARG A 23 -6.94 2.61 25.70
N SER A 24 -5.91 2.34 26.51
CA SER A 24 -5.83 2.82 27.89
C SER A 24 -5.20 4.22 28.00
N TRP A 25 -4.57 4.74 26.96
CA TRP A 25 -3.89 6.03 26.98
C TRP A 25 -4.80 7.20 26.66
N VAL A 26 -5.95 6.91 26.07
CA VAL A 26 -6.86 7.95 25.58
C VAL A 26 -8.15 7.94 26.39
N HIS A 27 -8.45 9.10 27.00
CA HIS A 27 -9.71 9.34 27.68
C HIS A 27 -10.68 10.10 26.76
N PRO A 28 -12.00 9.87 26.84
CA PRO A 28 -12.97 10.68 26.10
C PRO A 28 -12.76 12.18 26.37
N PRO A 29 -12.83 13.07 25.35
CA PRO A 29 -13.51 12.92 24.06
C PRO A 29 -12.63 12.42 22.89
N PHE A 30 -11.36 12.08 23.10
CA PHE A 30 -10.46 11.67 22.03
C PHE A 30 -10.74 10.24 21.58
N ASN A 31 -10.78 10.05 20.26
CA ASN A 31 -11.01 8.75 19.67
C ASN A 31 -9.66 8.09 19.34
N VAL A 32 -9.41 6.91 19.88
CA VAL A 32 -8.17 6.14 19.65
C VAL A 32 -7.94 5.92 18.15
N ASP A 33 -9.03 5.73 17.39
CA ASP A 33 -8.96 5.48 15.95
C ASP A 33 -8.39 6.68 15.19
N ASN A 34 -8.74 7.91 15.58
CA ASN A 34 -8.20 9.12 14.98
C ASN A 34 -6.69 9.26 15.23
N ILE A 35 -6.25 9.01 16.48
CA ILE A 35 -4.82 9.07 16.83
C ILE A 35 -4.05 7.99 16.04
N THR A 36 -4.57 6.78 16.00
CA THR A 36 -3.96 5.68 15.25
C THR A 36 -3.86 6.03 13.76
N LEU A 37 -4.92 6.61 13.19
CA LEU A 37 -4.94 7.05 11.79
C LEU A 37 -3.84 8.08 11.51
N GLU A 38 -3.68 9.09 12.37
CA GLU A 38 -2.66 10.12 12.18
C GLU A 38 -1.24 9.56 12.32
N VAL A 39 -1.01 8.67 13.29
CA VAL A 39 0.28 7.99 13.43
C VAL A 39 0.60 7.14 12.19
N MET A 40 -0.38 6.42 11.65
CA MET A 40 -0.21 5.65 10.43
C MET A 40 0.07 6.53 9.22
N ARG A 41 -0.63 7.67 9.08
CA ARG A 41 -0.38 8.65 8.02
C ARG A 41 1.05 9.19 8.06
N ILE A 42 1.52 9.61 9.23
CA ILE A 42 2.88 10.12 9.41
C ILE A 42 3.91 9.04 9.07
N THR A 43 3.70 7.81 9.53
CA THR A 43 4.61 6.69 9.26
C THR A 43 4.69 6.36 7.78
N LEU A 44 3.54 6.26 7.10
CA LEU A 44 3.46 6.02 5.66
C LEU A 44 4.11 7.14 4.86
N THR A 45 3.78 8.40 5.16
CA THR A 45 4.34 9.55 4.46
C THR A 45 5.85 9.62 4.60
N THR A 46 6.38 9.39 5.81
CA THR A 46 7.81 9.37 6.06
C THR A 46 8.50 8.23 5.31
N GLY A 47 7.88 7.04 5.28
CA GLY A 47 8.40 5.89 4.54
C GLY A 47 8.45 6.13 3.02
N LEU A 48 7.36 6.62 2.44
CA LEU A 48 7.29 6.94 1.00
C LEU A 48 8.26 8.07 0.62
N PHE A 49 8.38 9.10 1.46
CA PHE A 49 9.33 10.19 1.25
C PHE A 49 10.77 9.68 1.25
N ALA A 50 11.14 8.84 2.21
CA ALA A 50 12.49 8.26 2.29
C ALA A 50 12.84 7.47 1.02
N ILE A 51 11.91 6.67 0.49
CA ILE A 51 12.10 5.92 -0.75
C ILE A 51 12.18 6.87 -1.95
N GLY A 52 11.32 7.89 -2.01
CA GLY A 52 11.32 8.88 -3.09
C GLY A 52 12.65 9.66 -3.18
N VAL A 53 13.28 9.96 -2.05
CA VAL A 53 14.60 10.63 -2.00
C VAL A 53 15.72 9.68 -2.44
N GLU A 54 15.61 8.38 -2.19
CA GLU A 54 16.62 7.38 -2.56
C GLU A 54 16.60 7.08 -4.06
N LEU A 55 15.50 7.35 -4.77
CA LEU A 55 15.35 7.08 -6.19
C LEU A 55 15.96 8.20 -7.05
N PRO A 56 16.92 7.91 -7.96
CA PRO A 56 17.49 8.90 -8.85
C PRO A 56 16.48 9.33 -9.92
N HIS A 57 16.23 10.64 -9.97
CA HIS A 57 15.25 11.29 -10.82
C HIS A 57 15.36 10.96 -12.33
N SER A 58 16.61 10.87 -12.83
CA SER A 58 16.88 10.58 -14.24
C SER A 58 16.45 9.18 -14.66
N ASN A 59 16.66 8.19 -13.82
CA ASN A 59 16.39 6.79 -14.14
C ASN A 59 14.90 6.46 -14.11
N MET A 60 14.12 7.17 -13.29
CA MET A 60 12.67 7.01 -13.24
C MET A 60 11.98 7.54 -14.49
N TYR A 61 12.45 8.68 -15.02
CA TYR A 61 11.82 9.31 -16.18
C TYR A 61 12.01 8.45 -17.44
N ASP A 62 13.21 7.93 -17.66
CA ASP A 62 13.56 7.11 -18.82
C ASP A 62 12.86 5.75 -18.81
N HIS A 63 12.55 5.20 -17.63
CA HIS A 63 11.95 3.87 -17.47
C HIS A 63 10.50 3.89 -16.98
N ALA A 64 9.92 5.06 -16.67
CA ALA A 64 8.57 5.20 -16.12
C ALA A 64 7.50 4.51 -16.98
N LYS A 65 7.60 4.62 -18.30
CA LYS A 65 6.65 4.00 -19.23
C LYS A 65 6.72 2.47 -19.19
N SER A 66 7.92 1.92 -19.16
CA SER A 66 8.14 0.47 -19.06
C SER A 66 7.69 -0.06 -17.70
N LEU A 67 7.94 0.70 -16.64
CA LEU A 67 7.55 0.40 -15.28
C LEU A 67 6.02 0.36 -15.16
N LEU A 68 5.32 1.35 -15.68
CA LEU A 68 3.85 1.42 -15.69
C LEU A 68 3.22 0.26 -16.46
N ILE A 69 3.74 -0.06 -17.66
CA ILE A 69 3.28 -1.18 -18.48
C ILE A 69 3.49 -2.53 -17.76
N MET A 70 4.53 -2.65 -16.94
CA MET A 70 4.80 -3.88 -16.19
C MET A 70 3.93 -3.96 -14.93
N ILE A 71 3.82 -2.87 -14.15
CA ILE A 71 3.17 -2.87 -12.84
C ILE A 71 1.64 -2.95 -12.97
N VAL A 72 1.02 -2.15 -13.83
CA VAL A 72 -0.45 -2.06 -13.90
C VAL A 72 -1.11 -3.40 -14.21
N PRO A 73 -0.70 -4.17 -15.26
CA PRO A 73 -1.27 -5.48 -15.52
C PRO A 73 -0.98 -6.49 -14.40
N THR A 74 0.24 -6.49 -13.86
CA THR A 74 0.63 -7.41 -12.79
C THR A 74 -0.19 -7.17 -11.54
N MET A 75 -0.37 -5.91 -11.14
CA MET A 75 -1.24 -5.50 -10.03
C MET A 75 -2.69 -5.89 -10.27
N ALA A 76 -3.23 -5.62 -11.46
CA ALA A 76 -4.62 -5.94 -11.78
C ALA A 76 -4.90 -7.46 -11.73
N ILE A 77 -4.02 -8.27 -12.32
CA ILE A 77 -4.15 -9.73 -12.30
C ILE A 77 -4.01 -10.27 -10.87
N GLY A 78 -2.99 -9.84 -10.14
CA GLY A 78 -2.77 -10.25 -8.76
C GLY A 78 -3.93 -9.86 -7.85
N TRP A 79 -4.47 -8.65 -8.01
CA TRP A 79 -5.64 -8.17 -7.28
C TRP A 79 -6.87 -9.07 -7.48
N LEU A 80 -7.15 -9.48 -8.71
CA LEU A 80 -8.24 -10.39 -9.02
C LEU A 80 -8.00 -11.80 -8.47
N ILE A 81 -6.77 -12.31 -8.55
CA ILE A 81 -6.42 -13.64 -8.01
C ILE A 81 -6.57 -13.63 -6.49
N VAL A 82 -6.02 -12.63 -5.79
CA VAL A 82 -6.10 -12.53 -4.33
C VAL A 82 -7.56 -12.39 -3.88
N SER A 83 -8.37 -11.56 -4.56
CA SER A 83 -9.80 -11.44 -4.23
C SER A 83 -10.57 -12.74 -4.46
N ALA A 84 -10.25 -13.50 -5.50
CA ALA A 84 -10.84 -14.81 -5.75
C ALA A 84 -10.44 -15.82 -4.65
N LEU A 85 -9.19 -15.81 -4.20
CA LEU A 85 -8.72 -16.65 -3.09
C LEU A 85 -9.42 -16.29 -1.79
N ILE A 86 -9.56 -15.00 -1.47
CA ILE A 86 -10.31 -14.55 -0.28
C ILE A 86 -11.76 -15.02 -0.35
N LYS A 87 -12.41 -14.90 -1.52
CA LYS A 87 -13.78 -15.38 -1.72
C LYS A 87 -13.89 -16.90 -1.54
N ALA A 88 -12.90 -17.66 -1.99
CA ALA A 88 -12.86 -19.12 -1.81
C ALA A 88 -12.68 -19.52 -0.35
N LEU A 89 -11.84 -18.79 0.40
CA LEU A 89 -11.60 -19.05 1.82
C LEU A 89 -12.77 -18.61 2.71
N PHE A 90 -13.45 -17.53 2.32
CA PHE A 90 -14.56 -16.93 3.06
C PHE A 90 -15.82 -16.83 2.17
N PRO A 91 -16.54 -17.93 1.95
CA PRO A 91 -17.71 -17.95 1.05
C PRO A 91 -18.85 -17.03 1.50
N SER A 92 -18.89 -16.67 2.79
CA SER A 92 -19.90 -15.77 3.38
C SER A 92 -19.72 -14.31 2.96
N LEU A 93 -18.51 -13.90 2.55
CA LEU A 93 -18.25 -12.52 2.09
C LEU A 93 -18.72 -12.35 0.64
N ASN A 94 -19.28 -11.19 0.34
CA ASN A 94 -19.51 -10.78 -1.04
C ASN A 94 -18.19 -10.52 -1.78
N PHE A 95 -18.20 -10.57 -3.12
CA PHE A 95 -16.98 -10.39 -3.91
C PHE A 95 -16.41 -8.96 -3.82
N LEU A 96 -17.26 -7.94 -3.70
CA LEU A 96 -16.83 -6.54 -3.61
C LEU A 96 -15.97 -6.25 -2.36
N PRO A 97 -16.36 -6.65 -1.13
CA PRO A 97 -15.48 -6.57 0.03
C PRO A 97 -14.16 -7.35 -0.14
N CYS A 98 -14.18 -8.49 -0.84
CA CYS A 98 -12.96 -9.23 -1.12
C CYS A 98 -11.99 -8.43 -2.01
N LEU A 99 -12.50 -7.66 -2.98
CA LEU A 99 -11.71 -6.74 -3.81
C LEU A 99 -11.07 -5.64 -2.96
N ALA A 100 -11.80 -5.05 -2.01
CA ALA A 100 -11.27 -4.02 -1.12
C ALA A 100 -10.15 -4.57 -0.22
N VAL A 101 -10.33 -5.76 0.37
CA VAL A 101 -9.29 -6.40 1.18
C VAL A 101 -8.08 -6.78 0.32
N ALA A 102 -8.31 -7.30 -0.88
CA ALA A 102 -7.23 -7.68 -1.80
C ALA A 102 -6.37 -6.49 -2.21
N SER A 103 -6.94 -5.30 -2.40
CA SER A 103 -6.18 -4.08 -2.72
C SER A 103 -5.21 -3.66 -1.61
N CYS A 104 -5.54 -3.97 -0.36
CA CYS A 104 -4.66 -3.70 0.79
C CYS A 104 -3.56 -4.77 0.97
N LEU A 105 -3.79 -5.99 0.47
CA LEU A 105 -2.84 -7.11 0.62
C LEU A 105 -1.87 -7.22 -0.56
N MET A 106 -2.21 -6.62 -1.71
CA MET A 106 -1.49 -6.78 -2.96
C MET A 106 -0.17 -6.00 -3.03
N PRO A 107 -0.04 -4.78 -2.47
CA PRO A 107 1.19 -4.02 -2.58
C PRO A 107 2.37 -4.73 -1.92
N ALA A 108 3.53 -4.70 -2.59
CA ALA A 108 4.78 -5.19 -2.03
C ALA A 108 5.30 -4.19 -0.99
N ASP A 109 5.75 -4.70 0.16
CA ASP A 109 6.32 -3.86 1.22
C ASP A 109 7.63 -3.19 0.75
N PRO A 110 7.68 -1.85 0.58
CA PRO A 110 8.87 -1.15 0.13
C PRO A 110 10.02 -1.25 1.13
N ILE A 111 9.75 -1.44 2.40
CA ILE A 111 10.78 -1.62 3.43
C ILE A 111 11.51 -2.96 3.25
N ILE A 112 10.77 -4.02 2.90
CA ILE A 112 11.35 -5.33 2.62
C ILE A 112 12.18 -5.26 1.33
N SER A 113 11.64 -4.65 0.29
CA SER A 113 12.33 -4.46 -0.99
C SER A 113 13.63 -3.66 -0.81
N ALA A 114 13.60 -2.55 -0.08
CA ALA A 114 14.78 -1.76 0.25
C ALA A 114 15.81 -2.57 1.04
N ALA A 115 15.39 -3.36 2.02
CA ALA A 115 16.28 -4.21 2.82
C ALA A 115 16.97 -5.30 1.97
N ILE A 116 16.25 -5.88 1.00
CA ILE A 116 16.80 -6.87 0.07
C ILE A 116 17.81 -6.20 -0.85
N VAL A 117 17.45 -5.09 -1.47
CA VAL A 117 18.28 -4.34 -2.42
C VAL A 117 19.55 -3.77 -1.76
N ALA A 118 19.49 -3.38 -0.48
CA ALA A 118 20.62 -2.92 0.30
C ALA A 118 21.53 -4.06 0.80
N GLY A 119 21.12 -5.33 0.66
CA GLY A 119 21.89 -6.48 1.11
C GLY A 119 23.27 -6.57 0.47
N HIS A 120 24.28 -7.00 1.25
CA HIS A 120 25.68 -7.09 0.78
C HIS A 120 25.82 -7.96 -0.49
N PHE A 121 25.14 -9.10 -0.54
CA PHE A 121 25.15 -10.00 -1.70
C PHE A 121 24.60 -9.31 -2.95
N VAL A 122 23.47 -8.62 -2.81
CA VAL A 122 22.82 -7.93 -3.94
C VAL A 122 23.68 -6.75 -4.44
N ARG A 123 24.32 -6.02 -3.53
CA ARG A 123 25.23 -4.94 -3.92
C ARG A 123 26.43 -5.41 -4.74
N MET A 124 26.91 -6.61 -4.50
CA MET A 124 28.08 -7.18 -5.20
C MET A 124 27.71 -7.85 -6.52
N ASN A 125 26.52 -8.43 -6.63
CA ASN A 125 26.16 -9.32 -7.76
C ASN A 125 25.05 -8.77 -8.67
N VAL A 126 24.30 -7.74 -8.24
CA VAL A 126 23.16 -7.21 -9.01
C VAL A 126 23.50 -5.80 -9.52
N PRO A 127 23.31 -5.54 -10.83
CA PRO A 127 23.52 -4.22 -11.41
C PRO A 127 22.69 -3.13 -10.71
N VAL A 128 23.27 -1.93 -10.60
CA VAL A 128 22.62 -0.78 -9.93
C VAL A 128 21.25 -0.46 -10.54
N ASN A 129 21.16 -0.48 -11.86
CA ASN A 129 19.91 -0.18 -12.58
C ASN A 129 18.77 -1.15 -12.19
N LEU A 130 19.07 -2.44 -12.05
CA LEU A 130 18.08 -3.42 -11.66
C LEU A 130 17.64 -3.22 -10.19
N ARG A 131 18.57 -2.88 -9.31
CA ARG A 131 18.24 -2.56 -7.92
C ARG A 131 17.32 -1.33 -7.81
N GLN A 132 17.63 -0.29 -8.57
CA GLN A 132 16.81 0.92 -8.65
C GLN A 132 15.41 0.63 -9.24
N LEU A 133 15.34 -0.24 -10.24
CA LEU A 133 14.06 -0.65 -10.83
C LEU A 133 13.18 -1.37 -9.80
N ILE A 134 13.74 -2.28 -9.01
CA ILE A 134 13.02 -3.01 -7.95
C ILE A 134 12.52 -2.05 -6.87
N SER A 135 13.34 -1.08 -6.46
CA SER A 135 12.92 -0.06 -5.49
C SER A 135 11.82 0.84 -6.04
N ALA A 136 11.93 1.24 -7.32
CA ALA A 136 10.92 2.05 -7.99
C ALA A 136 9.60 1.30 -8.18
N GLU A 137 9.66 0.02 -8.53
CA GLU A 137 8.49 -0.85 -8.65
C GLU A 137 7.75 -0.97 -7.32
N SER A 138 8.46 -1.21 -6.24
CA SER A 138 7.86 -1.35 -4.91
C SER A 138 7.20 -0.05 -4.43
N ALA A 139 7.84 1.10 -4.67
CA ALA A 139 7.25 2.40 -4.34
C ALA A 139 6.01 2.71 -5.18
N ALA A 140 6.04 2.38 -6.48
CA ALA A 140 4.91 2.59 -7.38
C ALA A 140 3.72 1.67 -7.06
N ASN A 141 3.97 0.45 -6.58
CA ASN A 141 2.95 -0.48 -6.13
C ASN A 141 2.08 0.10 -5.01
N ASP A 142 2.69 0.72 -4.01
CA ASP A 142 1.95 1.36 -2.90
C ASP A 142 1.06 2.50 -3.40
N GLY A 143 1.58 3.33 -4.31
CA GLY A 143 0.79 4.40 -4.92
C GLY A 143 -0.39 3.89 -5.75
N LEU A 144 -0.19 2.79 -6.49
CA LEU A 144 -1.23 2.18 -7.32
C LEU A 144 -2.28 1.39 -6.53
N ALA A 145 -2.00 0.98 -5.30
CA ALA A 145 -2.99 0.33 -4.44
C ALA A 145 -4.21 1.21 -4.18
N TYR A 146 -4.01 2.52 -4.03
CA TYR A 146 -5.08 3.47 -3.74
C TYR A 146 -6.17 3.52 -4.83
N PRO A 147 -5.88 3.63 -6.14
CA PRO A 147 -6.87 3.50 -7.19
C PRO A 147 -7.68 2.22 -7.16
N PHE A 148 -7.05 1.07 -6.88
CA PHE A 148 -7.76 -0.22 -6.77
C PHE A 148 -8.68 -0.27 -5.56
N LEU A 149 -8.24 0.24 -4.41
CA LEU A 149 -9.05 0.32 -3.19
C LEU A 149 -10.27 1.22 -3.41
N THR A 150 -10.06 2.44 -3.92
CA THR A 150 -11.15 3.39 -4.16
C THR A 150 -12.14 2.86 -5.19
N PHE A 151 -11.67 2.18 -6.24
CA PHE A 151 -12.55 1.52 -7.20
C PHE A 151 -13.47 0.49 -6.54
N ALA A 152 -12.92 -0.38 -5.69
CA ALA A 152 -13.71 -1.37 -4.95
C ALA A 152 -14.73 -0.70 -3.99
N ILE A 153 -14.36 0.41 -3.36
CA ILE A 153 -15.24 1.18 -2.47
C ILE A 153 -16.40 1.78 -3.27
N TYR A 154 -16.13 2.47 -4.38
CA TYR A 154 -17.16 3.08 -5.22
C TYR A 154 -18.14 2.03 -5.76
N LEU A 155 -17.64 0.88 -6.21
CA LEU A 155 -18.49 -0.23 -6.63
C LEU A 155 -19.38 -0.79 -5.49
N THR A 156 -18.97 -0.60 -4.25
CA THR A 156 -19.72 -1.08 -3.08
C THR A 156 -20.78 -0.08 -2.60
N VAL A 157 -20.48 1.22 -2.72
CA VAL A 157 -21.31 2.31 -2.19
C VAL A 157 -22.37 2.76 -3.19
N ASP A 158 -22.03 2.77 -4.48
CA ASP A 158 -22.91 3.28 -5.51
C ASP A 158 -23.97 2.25 -5.92
N LYS A 159 -25.15 2.77 -6.31
CA LYS A 159 -26.30 1.93 -6.67
C LYS A 159 -26.13 1.19 -7.99
N THR A 160 -25.31 1.74 -8.88
CA THR A 160 -25.06 1.16 -10.21
C THR A 160 -23.56 1.16 -10.52
N VAL A 161 -23.09 0.10 -11.17
CA VAL A 161 -21.70 -0.02 -11.60
C VAL A 161 -21.26 1.15 -12.49
N GLN A 162 -22.17 1.69 -13.30
CA GLN A 162 -21.88 2.82 -14.19
C GLN A 162 -21.65 4.13 -13.42
N GLU A 163 -22.42 4.36 -12.35
CA GLU A 163 -22.21 5.51 -11.46
C GLU A 163 -20.87 5.37 -10.72
N GLY A 164 -20.61 4.22 -10.13
CA GLY A 164 -19.35 3.97 -9.43
C GLY A 164 -18.11 4.17 -10.30
N ILE A 165 -18.15 3.74 -11.57
CA ILE A 165 -17.04 3.97 -12.51
C ILE A 165 -16.89 5.46 -12.84
N LYS A 166 -18.00 6.18 -13.06
CA LYS A 166 -17.97 7.63 -13.35
C LYS A 166 -17.40 8.41 -12.18
N ASP A 167 -17.87 8.13 -10.98
CA ASP A 167 -17.46 8.84 -9.78
C ASP A 167 -16.00 8.53 -9.45
N TRP A 168 -15.56 7.28 -9.65
CA TRP A 168 -14.17 6.92 -9.49
C TRP A 168 -13.24 7.65 -10.48
N VAL A 169 -13.62 7.71 -11.76
CA VAL A 169 -12.83 8.44 -12.77
C VAL A 169 -12.82 9.94 -12.46
N LEU A 170 -13.96 10.51 -12.08
CA LEU A 170 -14.09 11.93 -11.81
C LEU A 170 -13.28 12.35 -10.58
N VAL A 171 -13.37 11.60 -9.50
CA VAL A 171 -12.57 11.85 -8.28
C VAL A 171 -11.10 11.59 -8.54
N GLY A 172 -10.74 10.52 -9.28
CA GLY A 172 -9.37 10.24 -9.67
C GLY A 172 -8.74 11.38 -10.47
N ILE A 173 -9.46 11.92 -11.46
CA ILE A 173 -9.03 13.07 -12.27
C ILE A 173 -8.92 14.31 -11.39
N LEU A 174 -9.90 14.59 -10.54
CA LEU A 174 -9.88 15.77 -9.66
C LEU A 174 -8.73 15.71 -8.66
N CYS A 175 -8.47 14.54 -8.04
CA CYS A 175 -7.33 14.38 -7.14
C CYS A 175 -5.98 14.58 -7.84
N VAL A 176 -5.85 14.09 -9.08
CA VAL A 176 -4.63 14.30 -9.86
C VAL A 176 -4.49 15.75 -10.25
N CYS A 177 -5.56 16.40 -10.73
CA CYS A 177 -5.51 17.81 -11.14
C CYS A 177 -5.21 18.75 -9.95
N SER A 178 -5.78 18.51 -8.77
CA SER A 178 -5.53 19.34 -7.59
C SER A 178 -4.09 19.27 -7.07
N GLN A 179 -3.38 18.20 -7.37
CA GLN A 179 -1.96 18.05 -7.00
C GLN A 179 -0.99 18.77 -7.94
N PHE A 180 -1.46 19.19 -9.12
CA PHE A 180 -0.65 19.95 -10.07
C PHE A 180 -0.84 21.48 -9.95
N GLU A 181 -1.76 21.96 -9.08
CA GLU A 181 -2.00 23.39 -8.84
C GLU A 181 -1.20 23.96 -7.63
N GLU A 182 -0.49 23.14 -6.87
CA GLU A 182 0.44 23.53 -5.80
C GLU A 182 1.91 23.41 -6.24
#